data_4bcbe9289045c45fe036a5935653cb2c
#
_entry.id   4bcbe9289045c45fe036a5935653cb2c
#
_cell.length_a   1.000
_cell.length_b   1.000
_cell.length_c   1.000
_cell.angle_alpha   90.00
_cell.angle_beta   90.00
_cell.angle_gamma   90.00
#
_symmetry.space_group_name_H-M   'P 1'
#
loop_
_entity.id
_entity.type
_entity.pdbx_description
1 polymer ?
#
loop_
_entity_poly.entity_id
_entity_poly.type
_entity_poly.pdbx_seq_one_letter_code
_entity_poly.pdbx_strand_id
1 'polypeptide(L)'
;MNIKDILSENYFIFLDNPSSKKRVFEQLSQLAEIETNISSRVILENLIKREKLGPTAVGKGIAIPHITNDDIEKPIGFMALLSTGLDFNATDNQLVDIIFLLIAPVNNGSQHLQALASVSRLLKKPKLISKLRGCNNTKSAFAVITQSIKEEAA
;
A
#
# COMPACT_ATOMS: atom_id res chain seq x y z
N MET A 1 2.30 16.42 -2.51
CA MET A 1 3.20 15.41 -1.90
C MET A 1 3.58 14.38 -2.96
N ASN A 2 4.87 14.07 -3.02
CA ASN A 2 5.39 13.15 -4.03
C ASN A 2 5.46 11.74 -3.44
N ILE A 3 5.13 10.74 -4.26
CA ILE A 3 5.23 9.32 -3.87
C ILE A 3 6.65 8.96 -3.41
N LYS A 4 7.68 9.58 -3.97
CA LYS A 4 9.07 9.34 -3.57
C LYS A 4 9.33 9.73 -2.11
N ASP A 5 8.51 10.59 -1.53
CA ASP A 5 8.62 10.98 -0.12
C ASP A 5 7.94 9.96 0.79
N ILE A 6 7.15 9.06 0.23
CA ILE A 6 6.34 8.09 0.96
C ILE A 6 6.90 6.67 0.81
N LEU A 7 7.40 6.31 -0.36
CA LEU A 7 7.77 4.96 -0.76
C LEU A 7 9.26 4.86 -1.08
N SER A 8 9.87 3.74 -0.69
CA SER A 8 11.28 3.44 -0.97
C SER A 8 11.42 2.04 -1.56
N GLU A 9 12.55 1.74 -2.18
CA GLU A 9 12.81 0.44 -2.78
C GLU A 9 12.62 -0.72 -1.79
N ASN A 10 12.97 -0.51 -0.52
CA ASN A 10 12.88 -1.55 0.52
C ASN A 10 11.48 -1.73 1.09
N TYR A 11 10.48 -0.98 0.61
CA TYR A 11 9.12 -0.97 1.19
C TYR A 11 8.14 -1.83 0.41
N PHE A 12 8.66 -2.87 -0.27
CA PHE A 12 7.86 -3.81 -1.07
C PHE A 12 7.98 -5.22 -0.53
N ILE A 13 6.89 -5.99 -0.56
CA ILE A 13 6.92 -7.44 -0.37
C ILE A 13 6.17 -8.12 -1.51
N PHE A 14 6.65 -9.32 -1.85
CA PHE A 14 6.01 -10.16 -2.87
C PHE A 14 5.53 -11.42 -2.16
N LEU A 15 4.22 -11.69 -2.25
CA LEU A 15 3.61 -12.83 -1.58
C LEU A 15 3.06 -13.79 -2.62
N ASP A 16 3.55 -15.03 -2.56
CA ASP A 16 3.10 -16.08 -3.45
C ASP A 16 1.90 -16.80 -2.82
N ASN A 17 0.78 -16.75 -3.50
CA ASN A 17 -0.45 -17.45 -3.13
C ASN A 17 -0.82 -17.25 -1.64
N PRO A 18 -0.97 -16.01 -1.16
CA PRO A 18 -1.28 -15.76 0.25
C PRO A 18 -2.63 -16.34 0.62
N SER A 19 -2.74 -16.84 1.85
CA SER A 19 -3.91 -17.61 2.31
C SER A 19 -5.10 -16.74 2.68
N SER A 20 -4.87 -15.49 3.10
CA SER A 20 -5.93 -14.63 3.61
C SER A 20 -5.53 -13.17 3.63
N LYS A 21 -6.53 -12.29 3.72
CA LYS A 21 -6.33 -10.85 3.94
C LYS A 21 -5.51 -10.61 5.22
N LYS A 22 -5.84 -11.33 6.30
CA LYS A 22 -5.12 -11.20 7.57
C LYS A 22 -3.65 -11.54 7.40
N ARG A 23 -3.34 -12.60 6.65
CA ARG A 23 -1.94 -13.01 6.42
C ARG A 23 -1.16 -11.90 5.70
N VAL A 24 -1.76 -11.26 4.71
CA VAL A 24 -1.13 -10.15 4.01
C VAL A 24 -0.90 -8.97 4.97
N PHE A 25 -1.88 -8.66 5.81
CA PHE A 25 -1.74 -7.58 6.81
C PHE A 25 -0.64 -7.89 7.82
N GLU A 26 -0.50 -9.15 8.23
CA GLU A 26 0.60 -9.57 9.12
C GLU A 26 1.96 -9.32 8.47
N GLN A 27 2.12 -9.69 7.20
CA GLN A 27 3.37 -9.50 6.47
C GLN A 27 3.69 -8.03 6.27
N LEU A 28 2.71 -7.21 5.90
CA LEU A 28 2.89 -5.77 5.77
C LEU A 28 3.26 -5.12 7.10
N SER A 29 2.63 -5.57 8.19
CA SER A 29 2.91 -5.05 9.54
C SER A 29 4.34 -5.36 9.96
N GLN A 30 4.84 -6.55 9.65
CA GLN A 30 6.23 -6.93 9.96
C GLN A 30 7.22 -6.08 9.16
N LEU A 31 6.95 -5.86 7.88
CA LEU A 31 7.78 -4.98 7.05
C LEU A 31 7.78 -3.56 7.62
N ALA A 32 6.62 -3.04 7.97
CA ALA A 32 6.51 -1.70 8.54
C ALA A 32 7.26 -1.57 9.86
N GLU A 33 7.24 -2.59 10.73
CA GLU A 33 8.00 -2.57 11.98
C GLU A 33 9.49 -2.41 11.73
N ILE A 34 10.04 -3.12 10.75
CA ILE A 34 11.46 -3.04 10.41
C ILE A 34 11.85 -1.60 10.06
N GLU A 35 10.98 -0.90 9.33
CA GLU A 35 11.29 0.43 8.81
C GLU A 35 10.90 1.57 9.76
N THR A 36 9.97 1.36 10.67
CA THR A 36 9.42 2.42 11.53
C THR A 36 9.69 2.21 13.02
N ASN A 37 10.07 1.02 13.45
CA ASN A 37 10.18 0.60 14.85
C ASN A 37 8.84 0.59 15.61
N ILE A 38 7.73 0.74 14.90
CA ILE A 38 6.41 0.58 15.51
C ILE A 38 6.10 -0.91 15.54
N SER A 39 5.59 -1.39 16.68
CA SER A 39 5.25 -2.80 16.86
C SER A 39 4.31 -3.29 15.76
N SER A 40 4.67 -4.42 15.14
CA SER A 40 3.82 -5.05 14.11
C SER A 40 2.44 -5.40 14.66
N ARG A 41 2.35 -5.73 15.95
CA ARG A 41 1.07 -6.02 16.60
C ARG A 41 0.16 -4.80 16.60
N VAL A 42 0.71 -3.61 16.91
CA VAL A 42 -0.05 -2.35 16.91
C VAL A 42 -0.53 -2.03 15.50
N ILE A 43 0.35 -2.15 14.50
CA ILE A 43 0.00 -1.89 13.10
C ILE A 43 -1.10 -2.85 12.65
N LEU A 44 -0.94 -4.14 12.94
CA LEU A 44 -1.91 -5.17 12.55
C LEU A 44 -3.28 -4.91 13.17
N GLU A 45 -3.33 -4.61 14.47
CA GLU A 45 -4.58 -4.31 15.16
C GLU A 45 -5.30 -3.12 14.51
N ASN A 46 -4.56 -2.08 14.16
CA ASN A 46 -5.13 -0.90 13.50
C ASN A 46 -5.62 -1.21 12.09
N LEU A 47 -4.90 -2.02 11.34
CA LEU A 47 -5.33 -2.45 10.01
C LEU A 47 -6.63 -3.25 10.08
N ILE A 48 -6.73 -4.19 11.02
CA ILE A 48 -7.93 -5.01 11.20
C ILE A 48 -9.12 -4.14 11.57
N LYS A 49 -8.94 -3.20 12.51
CA LYS A 49 -10.00 -2.27 12.91
C LYS A 49 -10.47 -1.42 11.73
N ARG A 50 -9.53 -0.91 10.94
CA ARG A 50 -9.88 -0.08 9.78
C ARG A 50 -10.68 -0.88 8.76
N GLU A 51 -10.27 -2.10 8.46
CA GLU A 51 -10.93 -2.94 7.47
C GLU A 51 -12.34 -3.34 7.90
N LYS A 52 -12.59 -3.47 9.20
CA LYS A 52 -13.92 -3.76 9.74
C LYS A 52 -14.91 -2.63 9.54
N LEU A 53 -14.43 -1.40 9.40
CA LEU A 53 -15.30 -0.24 9.15
C LEU A 53 -15.81 -0.21 7.71
N GLY A 54 -15.14 -0.92 6.81
CA GLY A 54 -15.51 -1.02 5.41
C GLY A 54 -14.31 -1.39 4.58
N PRO A 55 -14.53 -2.01 3.40
CA PRO A 55 -13.43 -2.47 2.55
C PRO A 55 -12.54 -1.30 2.10
N THR A 56 -11.22 -1.51 2.13
CA THR A 56 -10.26 -0.55 1.59
C THR A 56 -9.94 -0.80 0.12
N ALA A 57 -10.56 -1.81 -0.48
CA ALA A 57 -10.47 -2.04 -1.92
C ALA A 57 -11.12 -0.87 -2.68
N VAL A 58 -10.41 -0.39 -3.71
CA VAL A 58 -10.84 0.76 -4.50
C VAL A 58 -11.23 0.38 -5.92
N GLY A 59 -11.29 -0.93 -6.20
CA GLY A 59 -11.62 -1.48 -7.52
C GLY A 59 -10.38 -1.85 -8.32
N LYS A 60 -10.59 -2.60 -9.39
CA LYS A 60 -9.56 -3.01 -10.34
C LYS A 60 -8.41 -3.82 -9.72
N GLY A 61 -8.69 -4.53 -8.64
CA GLY A 61 -7.70 -5.38 -7.97
C GLY A 61 -6.77 -4.64 -7.03
N ILE A 62 -7.13 -3.44 -6.59
CA ILE A 62 -6.28 -2.58 -5.77
C ILE A 62 -6.96 -2.30 -4.42
N ALA A 63 -6.18 -2.33 -3.33
CA ALA A 63 -6.63 -1.89 -2.01
C ALA A 63 -5.63 -0.91 -1.43
N ILE A 64 -6.14 0.10 -0.71
CA ILE A 64 -5.31 1.13 -0.07
C ILE A 64 -5.70 1.22 1.41
N PRO A 65 -5.34 0.20 2.22
CA PRO A 65 -5.53 0.31 3.65
C PRO A 65 -4.68 1.46 4.19
N HIS A 66 -5.29 2.29 5.03
CA HIS A 66 -4.60 3.46 5.57
C HIS A 66 -4.96 3.65 7.04
N ILE A 67 -3.94 3.94 7.82
CA ILE A 67 -4.04 4.10 9.26
C ILE A 67 -3.21 5.32 9.70
N THR A 68 -3.45 5.78 10.91
CA THR A 68 -2.65 6.83 11.54
C THR A 68 -1.90 6.28 12.73
N ASN A 69 -0.79 6.93 13.09
CA ASN A 69 0.02 6.54 14.24
C ASN A 69 0.74 7.75 14.82
N ASP A 70 0.74 7.85 16.16
CA ASP A 70 1.35 8.98 16.88
C ASP A 70 2.86 9.07 16.70
N ASP A 71 3.53 7.95 16.46
CA ASP A 71 4.98 7.88 16.38
C ASP A 71 5.52 8.13 14.98
N ILE A 72 4.64 8.43 14.02
CA ILE A 72 5.01 8.74 12.64
C ILE A 72 5.02 10.25 12.45
N GLU A 73 6.12 10.78 11.92
CA GLU A 73 6.26 12.22 11.64
C GLU A 73 5.85 12.59 10.21
N LYS A 74 6.04 11.65 9.28
CA LYS A 74 5.71 11.82 7.86
C LYS A 74 4.94 10.61 7.35
N PRO A 75 4.06 10.78 6.36
CA PRO A 75 3.43 9.61 5.74
C PRO A 75 4.46 8.65 5.17
N ILE A 76 4.23 7.37 5.35
CA ILE A 76 5.08 6.31 4.83
C ILE A 76 4.20 5.21 4.24
N GLY A 77 4.64 4.61 3.13
CA GLY A 77 3.86 3.62 2.41
C GLY A 77 4.62 2.33 2.18
N PHE A 78 3.88 1.23 2.18
CA PHE A 78 4.42 -0.11 1.93
C PHE A 78 3.51 -0.81 0.93
N MET A 79 4.11 -1.56 0.00
CA MET A 79 3.34 -2.27 -1.01
C MET A 79 3.49 -3.78 -0.89
N ALA A 80 2.37 -4.48 -1.01
CA ALA A 80 2.35 -5.92 -1.20
C ALA A 80 1.85 -6.23 -2.60
N LEU A 81 2.61 -7.04 -3.33
CA LEU A 81 2.25 -7.52 -4.65
C LEU A 81 2.02 -9.03 -4.53
N LEU A 82 0.81 -9.48 -4.90
CA LEU A 82 0.39 -10.85 -4.70
C LEU A 82 0.40 -11.60 -6.04
N SER A 83 0.88 -12.84 -6.05
CA SER A 83 0.81 -13.68 -7.25
C SER A 83 -0.62 -14.09 -7.56
N THR A 84 -1.45 -14.25 -6.52
CA THR A 84 -2.86 -14.64 -6.63
C THR A 84 -3.69 -13.63 -5.84
N GLY A 85 -4.76 -13.11 -6.44
CA GLY A 85 -5.63 -12.14 -5.78
C GLY A 85 -6.42 -12.73 -4.63
N LEU A 86 -6.81 -11.87 -3.70
CA LEU A 86 -7.61 -12.21 -2.53
C LEU A 86 -8.92 -11.43 -2.53
N ASP A 87 -9.94 -12.03 -1.94
CA ASP A 87 -11.22 -11.37 -1.72
C ASP A 87 -11.10 -10.31 -0.62
N PHE A 88 -11.24 -9.04 -1.01
CA PHE A 88 -11.27 -7.89 -0.10
C PHE A 88 -12.68 -7.30 0.00
N ASN A 89 -13.71 -8.04 -0.39
CA ASN A 89 -15.09 -7.55 -0.42
C ASN A 89 -15.23 -6.28 -1.28
N ALA A 90 -14.51 -6.23 -2.39
CA ALA A 90 -14.55 -5.09 -3.31
C ALA A 90 -15.93 -4.94 -3.94
N THR A 91 -16.37 -3.68 -4.14
CA THR A 91 -17.67 -3.42 -4.74
C THR A 91 -17.79 -3.90 -6.18
N ASP A 92 -16.66 -4.02 -6.90
CA ASP A 92 -16.64 -4.56 -8.28
C ASP A 92 -16.45 -6.07 -8.32
N ASN A 93 -16.42 -6.74 -7.16
CA ASN A 93 -16.23 -8.18 -7.01
C ASN A 93 -14.92 -8.72 -7.57
N GLN A 94 -13.95 -7.86 -7.85
CA GLN A 94 -12.62 -8.29 -8.31
C GLN A 94 -11.73 -8.65 -7.13
N LEU A 95 -10.90 -9.67 -7.32
CA LEU A 95 -9.89 -10.04 -6.35
C LEU A 95 -8.79 -8.99 -6.33
N VAL A 96 -8.20 -8.75 -5.15
CA VAL A 96 -7.16 -7.75 -4.96
C VAL A 96 -5.78 -8.41 -4.98
N ASP A 97 -4.88 -7.90 -5.80
CA ASP A 97 -3.51 -8.40 -5.91
C ASP A 97 -2.45 -7.31 -5.68
N ILE A 98 -2.85 -6.05 -5.55
CA ILE A 98 -1.97 -4.93 -5.23
C ILE A 98 -2.52 -4.21 -4.01
N ILE A 99 -1.71 -4.13 -2.96
CA ILE A 99 -2.12 -3.51 -1.71
C ILE A 99 -1.08 -2.44 -1.35
N PHE A 100 -1.54 -1.22 -1.11
CA PHE A 100 -0.70 -0.12 -0.64
C PHE A 100 -1.13 0.26 0.77
N LEU A 101 -0.28 -0.06 1.76
CA LEU A 101 -0.50 0.38 3.14
C LEU A 101 0.07 1.79 3.32
N LEU A 102 -0.77 2.71 3.74
CA LEU A 102 -0.35 4.08 4.06
C LEU A 102 -0.46 4.31 5.57
N ILE A 103 0.64 4.72 6.20
CA ILE A 103 0.66 5.09 7.61
C ILE A 103 0.98 6.59 7.68
N ALA A 104 0.12 7.35 8.33
CA ALA A 104 0.23 8.81 8.38
C ALA A 104 0.23 9.34 9.81
N PRO A 105 0.78 10.55 10.04
CA PRO A 105 0.73 11.18 11.37
C PRO A 105 -0.71 11.48 11.79
N VAL A 106 -0.98 11.34 13.10
CA VAL A 106 -2.30 11.62 13.67
C VAL A 106 -2.63 13.11 13.59
N ASN A 107 -1.65 13.97 13.83
CA ASN A 107 -1.86 15.40 14.07
C ASN A 107 -1.82 16.27 12.82
N ASN A 108 -1.79 15.67 11.64
CA ASN A 108 -1.70 16.44 10.40
C ASN A 108 -2.61 15.83 9.33
N GLY A 109 -3.92 16.04 9.48
CA GLY A 109 -4.92 15.54 8.55
C GLY A 109 -4.70 15.98 7.11
N SER A 110 -4.11 17.15 6.90
CA SER A 110 -3.77 17.67 5.59
C SER A 110 -2.73 16.77 4.89
N GLN A 111 -1.66 16.35 5.60
CA GLN A 111 -0.66 15.44 5.04
C GLN A 111 -1.25 14.07 4.72
N HIS A 112 -2.13 13.57 5.60
CA HIS A 112 -2.80 12.29 5.36
C HIS A 112 -3.62 12.33 4.07
N LEU A 113 -4.42 13.37 3.90
CA LEU A 113 -5.27 13.54 2.71
C LEU A 113 -4.44 13.72 1.44
N GLN A 114 -3.37 14.49 1.50
CA GLN A 114 -2.46 14.69 0.37
C GLN A 114 -1.78 13.39 -0.03
N ALA A 115 -1.28 12.64 0.95
CA ALA A 115 -0.63 11.35 0.70
C ALA A 115 -1.61 10.36 0.07
N LEU A 116 -2.81 10.25 0.64
CA LEU A 116 -3.83 9.34 0.12
C LEU A 116 -4.24 9.70 -1.32
N ALA A 117 -4.39 11.00 -1.60
CA ALA A 117 -4.71 11.47 -2.94
C ALA A 117 -3.61 11.13 -3.94
N SER A 118 -2.34 11.30 -3.55
CA SER A 118 -1.19 10.97 -4.41
C SER A 118 -1.13 9.47 -4.72
N VAL A 119 -1.31 8.62 -3.70
CA VAL A 119 -1.32 7.18 -3.86
C VAL A 119 -2.50 6.75 -4.74
N SER A 120 -3.68 7.26 -4.47
CA SER A 120 -4.88 6.93 -5.23
C SER A 120 -4.73 7.30 -6.70
N ARG A 121 -4.17 8.47 -6.99
CA ARG A 121 -3.95 8.93 -8.36
C ARG A 121 -2.95 8.04 -9.09
N LEU A 122 -1.86 7.68 -8.42
CA LEU A 122 -0.84 6.80 -8.98
C LEU A 122 -1.43 5.44 -9.36
N LEU A 123 -2.17 4.84 -8.44
CA LEU A 123 -2.69 3.48 -8.60
C LEU A 123 -3.93 3.40 -9.51
N LYS A 124 -4.40 4.52 -10.04
CA LYS A 124 -5.44 4.54 -11.08
C LYS A 124 -4.89 4.44 -12.49
N LYS A 125 -3.58 4.48 -12.68
CA LYS A 125 -2.96 4.41 -14.00
C LYS A 125 -2.89 2.97 -14.50
N PRO A 126 -3.68 2.59 -15.53
CA PRO A 126 -3.74 1.19 -15.97
C PRO A 126 -2.39 0.65 -16.45
N LYS A 127 -1.61 1.49 -17.11
CA LYS A 127 -0.29 1.11 -17.63
C LYS A 127 0.69 0.78 -16.51
N LEU A 128 0.67 1.58 -15.45
CA LEU A 128 1.49 1.34 -14.26
C LEU A 128 1.09 0.02 -13.59
N ILE A 129 -0.21 -0.18 -13.39
CA ILE A 129 -0.72 -1.39 -12.74
C ILE A 129 -0.34 -2.64 -13.52
N SER A 130 -0.49 -2.60 -14.85
CA SER A 130 -0.09 -3.71 -15.71
C SER A 130 1.40 -4.05 -15.54
N LYS A 131 2.26 -3.04 -15.50
CA LYS A 131 3.70 -3.24 -15.31
C LYS A 131 4.04 -3.77 -13.92
N LEU A 132 3.36 -3.28 -12.89
CA LEU A 132 3.57 -3.77 -11.51
C LEU A 132 3.22 -5.25 -11.40
N ARG A 133 2.16 -5.69 -12.06
CA ARG A 133 1.75 -7.10 -12.07
C ARG A 133 2.78 -8.02 -12.74
N GLY A 134 3.67 -7.46 -13.57
CA GLY A 134 4.75 -8.20 -14.18
C GLY A 134 6.05 -8.21 -13.36
N CYS A 135 6.11 -7.48 -12.26
CA CYS A 135 7.32 -7.40 -11.44
C CYS A 135 7.39 -8.56 -10.44
N ASN A 136 8.63 -9.00 -10.16
CA ASN A 136 8.88 -10.06 -9.18
C ASN A 136 9.99 -9.72 -8.18
N ASN A 137 10.47 -8.48 -8.17
CA ASN A 137 11.47 -8.02 -7.20
C ASN A 137 11.27 -6.54 -6.89
N THR A 138 11.82 -6.10 -5.75
CA THR A 138 11.62 -4.74 -5.24
C THR A 138 12.23 -3.69 -6.16
N LYS A 139 13.38 -3.97 -6.74
CA LYS A 139 14.08 -3.04 -7.61
C LYS A 139 13.25 -2.72 -8.86
N SER A 140 12.71 -3.74 -9.53
CA SER A 140 11.90 -3.53 -10.73
C SER A 140 10.58 -2.84 -10.41
N ALA A 141 9.92 -3.19 -9.30
CA ALA A 141 8.68 -2.55 -8.88
C ALA A 141 8.89 -1.07 -8.58
N PHE A 142 9.95 -0.73 -7.84
CA PHE A 142 10.27 0.65 -7.52
C PHE A 142 10.62 1.44 -8.78
N ALA A 143 11.36 0.84 -9.70
CA ALA A 143 11.72 1.46 -10.98
C ALA A 143 10.48 1.78 -11.83
N VAL A 144 9.51 0.88 -11.87
CA VAL A 144 8.23 1.10 -12.58
C VAL A 144 7.51 2.32 -12.01
N ILE A 145 7.46 2.44 -10.69
CA ILE A 145 6.80 3.57 -10.03
C ILE A 145 7.54 4.88 -10.30
N THR A 146 8.86 4.88 -10.15
CA THR A 146 9.65 6.10 -10.37
C THR A 146 9.60 6.55 -11.83
N GLN A 147 9.57 5.62 -12.78
CA GLN A 147 9.42 5.94 -14.19
C GLN A 147 8.05 6.58 -14.47
N SER A 148 7.00 6.06 -13.87
CA SER A 148 5.65 6.62 -14.02
C SER A 148 5.59 8.06 -13.50
N ILE A 149 6.27 8.34 -12.38
CA ILE A 149 6.34 9.69 -11.81
C ILE A 149 7.07 10.64 -12.76
N LYS A 150 8.19 10.20 -13.35
CA LYS A 150 8.96 11.00 -14.32
C LYS A 150 8.14 11.33 -15.57
N GLU A 151 7.40 10.37 -16.08
CA GLU A 151 6.54 10.57 -17.26
C GLU A 151 5.45 11.60 -16.97
N GLU A 152 4.89 11.60 -15.77
CA GLU A 152 3.88 12.56 -15.36
C GLU A 152 4.45 13.98 -15.23
N ALA A 153 5.70 14.10 -14.78
CA ALA A 153 6.37 15.40 -14.59
C ALA A 153 6.88 16.01 -15.91
N ALA A 154 6.96 15.22 -16.97
CA ALA A 154 7.51 15.67 -18.25
C ALA A 154 6.54 16.58 -19.03
#